data_b3c9f3b00dd5ab6dc60526cab499533c
#
_entry.id   b3c9f3b00dd5ab6dc60526cab499533c
#
_cell.length_a   1.000
_cell.length_b   1.000
_cell.length_c   1.000
_cell.angle_alpha   90.00
_cell.angle_beta   90.00
_cell.angle_gamma   90.00
#
_symmetry.space_group_name_H-M   'P 1'
#
loop_
_entity.id
_entity.type
_entity.pdbx_description
1 polymer ?
#
loop_
_entity_poly.entity_id
_entity_poly.type
_entity_poly.pdbx_seq_one_letter_code
_entity_poly.pdbx_strand_id
1 'polypeptide(L)'
;TPRHKGQYLDRGAWLDTLNMALNDFQYLHQMLNRAKALTTEEEKAQAVEEVVNRCNPGEGGQYFRMGSFEGFSHVKPTLTFAEDPCFVRSPLMAHSTYLIMKTYQSIGWYDEVPFPLAWTHGARSLYGTPLVAEFDGLDPEADYELSVTYQNMLLFDDHFNLKLWAGGELIHTELERKYKNGADPDPTYTWALPKSSYQDGKLKLTWQTYQPEGGCTISEIWIRKKN
;
A
#
# COMPACT_ATOMS: atom_id res chain seq x y z
N THR A 1 -29.21 -5.85 6.78
CA THR A 1 -29.52 -6.17 8.18
C THR A 1 -28.32 -5.87 9.05
N PRO A 2 -28.49 -5.43 10.32
CA PRO A 2 -27.39 -5.12 11.24
C PRO A 2 -26.39 -6.26 11.44
N ARG A 3 -26.79 -7.47 11.12
CA ARG A 3 -25.98 -8.68 11.18
C ARG A 3 -24.69 -8.63 10.35
N HIS A 4 -24.70 -7.95 9.20
CA HIS A 4 -23.52 -7.94 8.35
C HIS A 4 -22.37 -7.08 8.89
N LYS A 5 -22.67 -5.98 9.59
CA LYS A 5 -21.62 -5.14 10.18
C LYS A 5 -20.92 -5.83 11.37
N GLY A 6 -21.64 -6.65 12.14
CA GLY A 6 -21.06 -7.42 13.23
C GLY A 6 -20.25 -8.62 12.75
N GLN A 7 -20.65 -9.26 11.66
CA GLN A 7 -19.96 -10.43 11.12
C GLN A 7 -18.54 -10.16 10.63
N TYR A 8 -18.25 -8.94 10.17
CA TYR A 8 -16.90 -8.55 9.75
C TYR A 8 -15.94 -8.30 10.92
N LEU A 9 -16.47 -8.14 12.10
CA LEU A 9 -15.73 -7.91 13.34
C LEU A 9 -15.75 -9.10 14.28
N ASP A 10 -16.58 -10.09 13.98
CA ASP A 10 -16.67 -11.26 14.81
C ASP A 10 -15.58 -12.30 14.44
N ARG A 11 -15.25 -13.12 15.42
CA ARG A 11 -14.17 -14.10 15.31
C ARG A 11 -14.40 -15.13 14.20
N GLY A 12 -15.64 -15.48 13.91
CA GLY A 12 -15.99 -16.45 12.87
C GLY A 12 -15.69 -15.89 11.47
N ALA A 13 -16.17 -14.68 11.19
CA ALA A 13 -15.88 -14.02 9.92
C ALA A 13 -14.37 -13.82 9.70
N TRP A 14 -13.62 -13.57 10.76
CA TRP A 14 -12.18 -13.47 10.73
C TRP A 14 -11.49 -14.77 10.30
N LEU A 15 -11.89 -15.87 10.93
CA LEU A 15 -11.36 -17.20 10.62
C LEU A 15 -11.71 -17.62 9.19
N ASP A 16 -12.93 -17.34 8.74
CA ASP A 16 -13.37 -17.61 7.38
C ASP A 16 -12.55 -16.80 6.36
N THR A 17 -12.28 -15.54 6.67
CA THR A 17 -11.43 -14.67 5.83
C THR A 17 -9.99 -15.19 5.75
N LEU A 18 -9.42 -15.66 6.86
CA LEU A 18 -8.06 -16.21 6.88
C LEU A 18 -7.93 -17.57 6.17
N ASN A 19 -8.98 -18.35 6.17
CA ASN A 19 -9.00 -19.66 5.51
C ASN A 19 -9.29 -19.59 4.00
N MET A 20 -9.63 -18.40 3.49
CA MET A 20 -9.81 -18.22 2.06
C MET A 20 -8.49 -18.26 1.32
N ALA A 21 -8.46 -18.98 0.21
CA ALA A 21 -7.35 -18.94 -0.74
C ALA A 21 -7.36 -17.59 -1.50
N LEU A 22 -6.91 -16.55 -0.83
CA LEU A 22 -6.78 -15.23 -1.44
C LEU A 22 -5.57 -15.22 -2.37
N ASN A 23 -5.81 -14.87 -3.62
CA ASN A 23 -4.77 -14.71 -4.63
C ASN A 23 -5.17 -13.63 -5.63
N ASP A 24 -4.24 -13.26 -6.48
CA ASP A 24 -4.44 -12.23 -7.49
C ASP A 24 -5.22 -12.71 -8.73
N PHE A 25 -5.78 -13.93 -8.73
CA PHE A 25 -6.40 -14.53 -9.91
C PHE A 25 -7.47 -13.62 -10.54
N GLN A 26 -8.38 -13.10 -9.75
CA GLN A 26 -9.47 -12.25 -10.27
C GLN A 26 -8.95 -10.93 -10.83
N TYR A 27 -8.03 -10.30 -10.12
CA TYR A 27 -7.35 -9.09 -10.60
C TYR A 27 -6.62 -9.34 -11.92
N LEU A 28 -5.81 -10.39 -11.99
CA LEU A 28 -5.06 -10.75 -13.19
C LEU A 28 -5.99 -11.10 -14.35
N HIS A 29 -7.06 -11.86 -14.09
CA HIS A 29 -8.05 -12.21 -15.10
C HIS A 29 -8.72 -10.97 -15.70
N GLN A 30 -9.09 -10.02 -14.84
CA GLN A 30 -9.68 -8.74 -15.27
C GLN A 30 -8.69 -7.92 -16.11
N MET A 31 -7.45 -7.76 -15.65
CA MET A 31 -6.43 -7.02 -16.38
C MET A 31 -6.14 -7.64 -17.75
N LEU A 32 -6.04 -8.96 -17.83
CA LEU A 32 -5.85 -9.66 -19.09
C LEU A 32 -7.06 -9.56 -20.02
N ASN A 33 -8.28 -9.54 -19.50
CA ASN A 33 -9.47 -9.31 -20.31
C ASN A 33 -9.52 -7.87 -20.85
N ARG A 34 -9.11 -6.90 -20.07
CA ARG A 34 -8.95 -5.51 -20.55
C ARG A 34 -7.89 -5.42 -21.64
N ALA A 35 -6.74 -6.07 -21.47
CA ALA A 35 -5.71 -6.13 -22.50
C ALA A 35 -6.23 -6.76 -23.80
N LYS A 36 -7.00 -7.85 -23.72
CA LYS A 36 -7.63 -8.48 -24.91
C LYS A 36 -8.60 -7.57 -25.66
N ALA A 37 -9.25 -6.63 -24.97
CA ALA A 37 -10.20 -5.71 -25.55
C ALA A 37 -9.54 -4.54 -26.31
N LEU A 38 -8.24 -4.33 -26.19
CA LEU A 38 -7.48 -3.32 -26.91
C LEU A 38 -7.42 -3.64 -28.41
N THR A 39 -7.16 -2.61 -29.20
CA THR A 39 -7.32 -2.72 -30.66
C THR A 39 -6.10 -3.31 -31.34
N THR A 40 -4.91 -2.86 -30.96
CA THR A 40 -3.66 -3.26 -31.62
C THR A 40 -2.90 -4.32 -30.82
N GLU A 41 -2.07 -5.11 -31.47
CA GLU A 41 -1.22 -6.10 -30.80
C GLU A 41 -0.14 -5.43 -29.94
N GLU A 42 0.33 -4.26 -30.34
CA GLU A 42 1.29 -3.46 -29.58
C GLU A 42 0.68 -3.00 -28.24
N GLU A 43 -0.54 -2.44 -28.28
CA GLU A 43 -1.27 -2.04 -27.05
C GLU A 43 -1.54 -3.23 -26.14
N LYS A 44 -1.92 -4.39 -26.70
CA LYS A 44 -2.13 -5.62 -25.96
C LYS A 44 -0.84 -6.10 -25.29
N ALA A 45 0.26 -6.11 -26.03
CA ALA A 45 1.57 -6.54 -25.53
C ALA A 45 2.01 -5.62 -24.38
N GLN A 46 1.91 -4.31 -24.55
CA GLN A 46 2.24 -3.33 -23.52
C GLN A 46 1.38 -3.53 -22.26
N ALA A 47 0.07 -3.68 -22.39
CA ALA A 47 -0.83 -3.90 -21.25
C ALA A 47 -0.51 -5.19 -20.49
N VAL A 48 -0.15 -6.26 -21.19
CA VAL A 48 0.30 -7.52 -20.55
C VAL A 48 1.63 -7.32 -19.84
N GLU A 49 2.58 -6.62 -20.47
CA GLU A 49 3.89 -6.34 -19.88
C GLU A 49 3.77 -5.49 -18.60
N GLU A 50 2.90 -4.49 -18.58
CA GLU A 50 2.61 -3.68 -17.38
C GLU A 50 2.09 -4.55 -16.22
N VAL A 51 1.21 -5.51 -16.50
CA VAL A 51 0.70 -6.45 -15.49
C VAL A 51 1.80 -7.35 -14.96
N VAL A 52 2.62 -7.93 -15.85
CA VAL A 52 3.71 -8.85 -15.49
C VAL A 52 4.80 -8.12 -14.69
N ASN A 53 5.14 -6.91 -15.08
CA ASN A 53 6.20 -6.11 -14.46
C ASN A 53 5.71 -5.22 -13.30
N ARG A 54 4.45 -5.34 -12.90
CA ARG A 54 3.87 -4.47 -11.89
C ARG A 54 4.71 -4.33 -10.62
N CYS A 55 5.28 -5.41 -10.13
CA CYS A 55 6.11 -5.43 -8.93
C CYS A 55 7.61 -5.26 -9.21
N ASN A 56 8.00 -5.07 -10.46
CA ASN A 56 9.39 -4.89 -10.84
C ASN A 56 9.82 -3.42 -10.62
N PRO A 57 10.76 -3.14 -9.70
CA PRO A 57 11.23 -1.77 -9.46
C PRO A 57 12.24 -1.27 -10.50
N GLY A 58 12.68 -2.14 -11.43
CA GLY A 58 13.79 -1.87 -12.34
C GLY A 58 15.17 -2.12 -11.74
N GLU A 59 16.21 -1.99 -12.57
CA GLU A 59 17.60 -2.21 -12.16
C GLU A 59 18.02 -1.19 -11.09
N GLY A 60 18.59 -1.65 -9.98
CA GLY A 60 18.99 -0.82 -8.85
C GLY A 60 17.82 -0.24 -8.05
N GLY A 61 16.59 -0.63 -8.35
CA GLY A 61 15.40 -0.29 -7.59
C GLY A 61 15.04 -1.34 -6.54
N GLN A 62 14.07 -1.00 -5.69
CA GLN A 62 13.57 -1.85 -4.61
C GLN A 62 12.04 -1.82 -4.60
N TYR A 63 11.42 -2.97 -4.28
CA TYR A 63 9.97 -3.11 -4.12
C TYR A 63 9.64 -3.87 -2.84
N PHE A 64 8.68 -3.35 -2.07
CA PHE A 64 8.26 -3.95 -0.80
C PHE A 64 6.74 -4.01 -0.69
N ARG A 65 6.23 -5.19 -0.35
CA ARG A 65 4.85 -5.39 0.12
C ARG A 65 4.83 -5.21 1.63
N MET A 66 4.38 -4.06 2.11
CA MET A 66 4.48 -3.68 3.53
C MET A 66 3.62 -4.54 4.46
N GLY A 67 2.61 -5.24 3.93
CA GLY A 67 1.83 -6.24 4.65
C GLY A 67 2.40 -7.66 4.59
N SER A 68 3.58 -7.87 4.03
CA SER A 68 4.33 -9.12 4.10
C SER A 68 5.35 -9.08 5.25
N PHE A 69 5.81 -10.25 5.65
CA PHE A 69 6.84 -10.35 6.69
C PHE A 69 8.13 -9.62 6.29
N GLU A 70 8.54 -9.76 5.04
CA GLU A 70 9.72 -9.08 4.49
C GLU A 70 9.55 -7.56 4.52
N GLY A 71 8.49 -7.03 3.92
CA GLY A 71 8.24 -5.58 3.90
C GLY A 71 8.06 -5.00 5.31
N PHE A 72 7.35 -5.70 6.19
CA PHE A 72 7.17 -5.25 7.57
C PHE A 72 8.46 -5.25 8.39
N SER A 73 9.48 -6.02 8.04
CA SER A 73 10.78 -6.03 8.72
C SER A 73 11.50 -4.68 8.64
N HIS A 74 11.18 -3.86 7.65
CA HIS A 74 11.68 -2.50 7.49
C HIS A 74 11.03 -1.50 8.45
N VAL A 75 9.86 -1.83 9.02
CA VAL A 75 9.14 -0.95 9.95
C VAL A 75 9.84 -0.93 11.31
N LYS A 76 10.03 0.29 11.82
CA LYS A 76 10.72 0.50 13.11
C LYS A 76 9.72 0.91 14.19
N PRO A 77 9.85 0.36 15.41
CA PRO A 77 9.09 0.85 16.55
C PRO A 77 9.52 2.29 16.86
N THR A 78 8.52 3.14 17.14
CA THR A 78 8.74 4.56 17.52
C THR A 78 8.53 4.79 19.01
N LEU A 79 8.03 3.79 19.73
CA LEU A 79 7.80 3.82 21.16
C LEU A 79 8.55 2.67 21.85
N THR A 80 9.01 2.95 23.07
CA THR A 80 9.59 1.93 23.94
C THR A 80 8.48 1.10 24.60
N PHE A 81 8.84 -0.05 25.15
CA PHE A 81 7.93 -0.89 25.93
C PHE A 81 7.30 -0.11 27.12
N ALA A 82 8.05 0.79 27.75
CA ALA A 82 7.55 1.61 28.86
C ALA A 82 6.47 2.61 28.41
N GLU A 83 6.55 3.12 27.16
CA GLU A 83 5.60 4.06 26.58
C GLU A 83 4.37 3.37 26.01
N ASP A 84 4.47 2.13 25.59
CA ASP A 84 3.38 1.35 24.99
C ASP A 84 3.45 -0.14 25.44
N PRO A 85 3.24 -0.43 26.74
CA PRO A 85 3.43 -1.77 27.30
C PRO A 85 2.44 -2.81 26.76
N CYS A 86 1.31 -2.37 26.18
CA CYS A 86 0.30 -3.23 25.57
C CYS A 86 0.39 -3.27 24.04
N PHE A 87 1.40 -2.62 23.43
CA PHE A 87 1.58 -2.53 21.97
C PHE A 87 0.37 -1.96 21.21
N VAL A 88 -0.44 -1.13 21.87
CA VAL A 88 -1.65 -0.53 21.28
C VAL A 88 -1.31 0.51 20.21
N ARG A 89 -0.20 1.22 20.40
CA ARG A 89 0.30 2.28 19.53
C ARG A 89 1.47 1.85 18.65
N SER A 90 1.99 0.66 18.89
CA SER A 90 3.08 0.09 18.10
C SER A 90 2.61 -0.22 16.68
N PRO A 91 3.49 -0.10 15.68
CA PRO A 91 3.17 -0.49 14.31
C PRO A 91 2.79 -1.98 14.23
N LEU A 92 1.83 -2.29 13.36
CA LEU A 92 1.36 -3.66 13.15
C LEU A 92 1.17 -3.98 11.68
N MET A 93 1.29 -5.26 11.33
CA MET A 93 0.78 -5.75 10.05
C MET A 93 -0.75 -5.78 10.14
N ALA A 94 -1.39 -5.08 9.22
CA ALA A 94 -2.84 -5.00 9.16
C ALA A 94 -3.37 -5.52 7.83
N HIS A 95 -4.59 -6.01 7.83
CA HIS A 95 -5.34 -6.29 6.63
C HIS A 95 -6.66 -5.53 6.69
N SER A 96 -7.15 -5.18 5.53
CA SER A 96 -8.45 -4.56 5.40
C SER A 96 -9.51 -5.64 5.24
N THR A 97 -10.27 -5.91 6.28
CA THR A 97 -11.39 -6.84 6.21
C THR A 97 -12.36 -6.46 5.10
N TYR A 98 -12.60 -5.16 4.92
CA TYR A 98 -13.49 -4.66 3.86
C TYR A 98 -12.97 -4.97 2.45
N LEU A 99 -11.69 -4.72 2.18
CA LEU A 99 -11.10 -5.01 0.87
C LEU A 99 -11.01 -6.51 0.61
N ILE A 100 -10.65 -7.30 1.62
CA ILE A 100 -10.64 -8.75 1.54
C ILE A 100 -12.03 -9.29 1.23
N MET A 101 -13.06 -8.79 1.89
CA MET A 101 -14.44 -9.21 1.62
C MET A 101 -14.92 -8.81 0.23
N LYS A 102 -14.51 -7.66 -0.28
CA LYS A 102 -14.79 -7.28 -1.67
C LYS A 102 -14.11 -8.22 -2.66
N THR A 103 -12.84 -8.58 -2.41
CA THR A 103 -12.11 -9.55 -3.22
C THR A 103 -12.80 -10.92 -3.21
N TYR A 104 -13.25 -11.37 -2.05
CA TYR A 104 -13.98 -12.64 -1.91
C TYR A 104 -15.33 -12.64 -2.61
N GLN A 105 -16.12 -11.59 -2.42
CA GLN A 105 -17.42 -11.45 -3.08
C GLN A 105 -17.30 -11.47 -4.60
N SER A 106 -16.21 -10.94 -5.13
CA SER A 106 -15.92 -10.95 -6.56
C SER A 106 -15.64 -12.34 -7.13
N ILE A 107 -15.13 -13.28 -6.33
CA ILE A 107 -14.84 -14.65 -6.77
C ILE A 107 -16.12 -15.42 -7.15
N GLY A 108 -17.26 -15.08 -6.60
CA GLY A 108 -18.50 -15.80 -6.85
C GLY A 108 -19.65 -15.01 -7.43
N TRP A 109 -19.67 -13.69 -7.28
CA TRP A 109 -20.86 -12.87 -7.53
C TRP A 109 -20.60 -11.54 -8.21
N TYR A 110 -19.33 -11.07 -8.24
CA TYR A 110 -18.95 -9.80 -8.84
C TYR A 110 -17.71 -10.01 -9.70
N ASP A 111 -17.77 -9.67 -10.94
CA ASP A 111 -16.72 -9.91 -11.92
C ASP A 111 -15.52 -8.95 -11.82
N GLU A 112 -15.57 -8.00 -10.89
CA GLU A 112 -14.57 -6.92 -10.85
C GLU A 112 -13.85 -6.82 -9.50
N VAL A 113 -12.57 -7.17 -9.50
CA VAL A 113 -11.61 -6.83 -8.45
C VAL A 113 -10.63 -5.82 -9.01
N PRO A 114 -10.84 -4.52 -8.79
CA PRO A 114 -10.06 -3.47 -9.45
C PRO A 114 -8.67 -3.25 -8.84
N PHE A 115 -8.24 -4.09 -7.90
CA PHE A 115 -6.99 -3.92 -7.19
C PHE A 115 -6.30 -5.25 -6.86
N PRO A 116 -4.96 -5.29 -6.81
CA PRO A 116 -4.20 -6.48 -6.46
C PRO A 116 -4.34 -6.83 -4.97
N LEU A 117 -4.14 -8.09 -4.64
CA LEU A 117 -4.21 -8.59 -3.26
C LEU A 117 -3.25 -7.84 -2.31
N ALA A 118 -2.11 -7.39 -2.80
CA ALA A 118 -1.16 -6.60 -2.02
C ALA A 118 -1.80 -5.39 -1.34
N TRP A 119 -2.85 -4.78 -1.94
CA TRP A 119 -3.54 -3.63 -1.37
C TRP A 119 -4.44 -3.97 -0.18
N THR A 120 -4.75 -5.24 0.03
CA THR A 120 -5.56 -5.67 1.17
C THR A 120 -4.77 -5.75 2.47
N HIS A 121 -3.44 -5.74 2.40
CA HIS A 121 -2.53 -5.83 3.54
C HIS A 121 -1.57 -4.65 3.58
N GLY A 122 -1.09 -4.29 4.76
CA GLY A 122 -0.14 -3.20 4.90
C GLY A 122 0.48 -3.09 6.28
N ALA A 123 1.50 -2.26 6.38
CA ALA A 123 2.00 -1.76 7.65
C ALA A 123 1.12 -0.62 8.13
N ARG A 124 0.68 -0.67 9.37
CA ARG A 124 -0.27 0.29 9.94
C ARG A 124 0.23 0.90 11.23
N SER A 125 0.03 2.21 11.37
CA SER A 125 0.09 2.90 12.66
C SER A 125 -1.31 3.33 13.10
N LEU A 126 -1.49 3.57 14.41
CA LEU A 126 -2.75 4.00 15.03
C LEU A 126 -2.48 5.14 16.03
N TYR A 127 -3.55 5.83 16.41
CA TYR A 127 -3.56 6.84 17.49
C TYR A 127 -2.53 7.96 17.29
N GLY A 128 -2.38 8.45 16.07
CA GLY A 128 -1.44 9.52 15.74
C GLY A 128 0.04 9.14 15.88
N THR A 129 0.35 7.87 16.15
CA THR A 129 1.74 7.41 16.24
C THR A 129 2.35 7.40 14.84
N PRO A 130 3.56 7.95 14.65
CA PRO A 130 4.23 7.88 13.37
C PRO A 130 4.49 6.44 12.92
N LEU A 131 4.31 6.16 11.63
CA LEU A 131 4.84 4.96 11.01
C LEU A 131 6.22 5.29 10.45
N VAL A 132 7.22 4.54 10.84
CA VAL A 132 8.60 4.71 10.37
C VAL A 132 9.07 3.45 9.67
N ALA A 133 9.66 3.60 8.49
CA ALA A 133 10.32 2.51 7.78
C ALA A 133 11.72 2.93 7.33
N GLU A 134 12.66 2.00 7.36
CA GLU A 134 14.05 2.24 6.98
C GLU A 134 14.48 1.23 5.91
N PHE A 135 15.11 1.75 4.88
CA PHE A 135 15.63 1.01 3.74
C PHE A 135 17.11 1.32 3.58
N ASP A 136 17.89 0.37 3.08
CA ASP A 136 19.31 0.52 2.83
C ASP A 136 19.67 0.06 1.42
N GLY A 137 20.93 0.20 1.03
CA GLY A 137 21.42 -0.22 -0.27
C GLY A 137 21.09 0.73 -1.43
N LEU A 138 20.72 1.98 -1.16
CA LEU A 138 20.60 3.00 -2.19
C LEU A 138 21.98 3.55 -2.60
N ASP A 139 22.12 3.82 -3.88
CA ASP A 139 23.30 4.49 -4.45
C ASP A 139 23.17 6.02 -4.22
N PRO A 140 24.05 6.65 -3.39
CA PRO A 140 23.96 8.07 -3.10
C PRO A 140 24.09 8.98 -4.34
N GLU A 141 24.74 8.48 -5.39
CA GLU A 141 24.96 9.25 -6.63
C GLU A 141 23.78 9.15 -7.61
N ALA A 142 22.91 8.15 -7.46
CA ALA A 142 21.76 7.95 -8.32
C ALA A 142 20.58 8.86 -7.93
N ASP A 143 19.70 9.14 -8.87
CA ASP A 143 18.40 9.77 -8.62
C ASP A 143 17.34 8.69 -8.41
N TYR A 144 16.46 8.88 -7.42
CA TYR A 144 15.40 7.94 -7.11
C TYR A 144 14.03 8.59 -7.12
N GLU A 145 13.05 7.76 -7.44
CA GLU A 145 11.63 8.04 -7.32
C GLU A 145 11.00 7.10 -6.30
N LEU A 146 10.20 7.65 -5.40
CA LEU A 146 9.43 6.93 -4.40
C LEU A 146 7.98 6.83 -4.85
N SER A 147 7.44 5.62 -4.94
CA SER A 147 6.00 5.40 -5.09
C SER A 147 5.46 4.67 -3.85
N VAL A 148 4.34 5.14 -3.32
CA VAL A 148 3.70 4.58 -2.12
C VAL A 148 2.22 4.34 -2.38
N THR A 149 1.74 3.14 -2.07
CA THR A 149 0.32 2.79 -2.11
C THR A 149 -0.30 2.93 -0.72
N TYR A 150 -1.28 3.82 -0.60
CA TYR A 150 -1.99 4.12 0.64
C TYR A 150 -3.35 3.42 0.69
N GLN A 151 -3.49 2.41 1.54
CA GLN A 151 -4.75 1.67 1.69
C GLN A 151 -5.90 2.57 2.13
N ASN A 152 -5.61 3.59 2.95
CA ASN A 152 -6.60 4.56 3.42
C ASN A 152 -7.31 5.27 2.27
N MET A 153 -6.61 5.52 1.15
CA MET A 153 -7.18 6.19 -0.03
C MET A 153 -8.22 5.36 -0.78
N LEU A 154 -8.29 4.05 -0.50
CA LEU A 154 -9.35 3.17 -1.02
C LEU A 154 -10.63 3.19 -0.17
N LEU A 155 -10.53 3.63 1.08
CA LEU A 155 -11.57 3.46 2.09
C LEU A 155 -12.28 4.75 2.48
N PHE A 156 -11.63 5.89 2.34
CA PHE A 156 -12.08 7.18 2.87
C PHE A 156 -12.23 8.24 1.78
N ASP A 157 -12.77 9.38 2.18
CA ASP A 157 -13.15 10.51 1.35
C ASP A 157 -12.00 11.16 0.56
N ASP A 158 -12.32 12.27 -0.10
CA ASP A 158 -11.47 12.90 -1.13
C ASP A 158 -10.11 13.41 -0.64
N HIS A 159 -9.94 13.61 0.68
CA HIS A 159 -8.69 14.10 1.28
C HIS A 159 -8.24 13.26 2.46
N PHE A 160 -6.94 13.06 2.56
CA PHE A 160 -6.32 12.41 3.70
C PHE A 160 -5.12 13.22 4.19
N ASN A 161 -5.26 13.84 5.36
CA ASN A 161 -4.21 14.63 6.00
C ASN A 161 -3.12 13.71 6.55
N LEU A 162 -2.11 13.50 5.77
CA LEU A 162 -0.98 12.64 6.08
C LEU A 162 0.31 13.31 5.61
N LYS A 163 1.22 13.54 6.53
CA LYS A 163 2.58 13.98 6.20
C LYS A 163 3.47 12.79 5.88
N LEU A 164 4.34 12.96 4.89
CA LEU A 164 5.45 12.07 4.62
C LEU A 164 6.76 12.85 4.63
N TRP A 165 7.73 12.36 5.36
CA TRP A 165 9.12 12.81 5.32
C TRP A 165 10.03 11.70 4.79
N ALA A 166 11.05 12.09 4.02
CA ALA A 166 12.15 11.24 3.60
C ALA A 166 13.46 11.85 4.14
N GLY A 167 14.18 11.13 5.01
CA GLY A 167 15.44 11.61 5.61
C GLY A 167 15.33 12.94 6.36
N GLY A 168 14.12 13.34 6.79
CA GLY A 168 13.85 14.65 7.41
C GLY A 168 13.29 15.71 6.46
N GLU A 169 13.38 15.51 5.14
CA GLU A 169 12.76 16.38 4.12
C GLU A 169 11.28 16.09 3.99
N LEU A 170 10.45 17.13 3.99
CA LEU A 170 9.00 16.99 3.83
C LEU A 170 8.64 16.75 2.37
N ILE A 171 8.00 15.61 2.10
CA ILE A 171 7.57 15.21 0.74
C ILE A 171 6.16 15.73 0.44
N HIS A 172 5.22 15.50 1.35
CA HIS A 172 3.84 16.00 1.22
C HIS A 172 3.16 16.17 2.58
N THR A 173 2.08 16.95 2.60
CA THR A 173 1.28 17.23 3.81
C THR A 173 -0.10 16.59 3.78
N GLU A 174 -0.63 16.36 2.59
CA GLU A 174 -1.95 15.74 2.37
C GLU A 174 -1.96 14.97 1.06
N LEU A 175 -2.92 14.07 0.91
CA LEU A 175 -3.18 13.31 -0.30
C LEU A 175 -4.60 13.60 -0.77
N GLU A 176 -4.76 13.91 -2.04
CA GLU A 176 -6.04 13.99 -2.72
C GLU A 176 -6.33 12.68 -3.46
N ARG A 177 -7.60 12.27 -3.45
CA ARG A 177 -8.04 11.09 -4.17
C ARG A 177 -7.92 11.30 -5.67
N LYS A 178 -7.15 10.46 -6.36
CA LYS A 178 -6.91 10.56 -7.79
C LYS A 178 -8.07 10.06 -8.65
N TYR A 179 -8.80 9.06 -8.19
CA TYR A 179 -9.90 8.45 -8.94
C TYR A 179 -11.25 8.97 -8.46
N LYS A 180 -12.16 9.22 -9.41
CA LYS A 180 -13.52 9.73 -9.16
C LYS A 180 -14.52 9.04 -10.11
N ASN A 181 -15.75 8.81 -9.61
CA ASN A 181 -16.90 8.44 -10.44
C ASN A 181 -16.67 7.31 -11.45
N GLY A 182 -16.34 6.12 -10.97
CA GLY A 182 -16.25 4.92 -11.82
C GLY A 182 -14.88 4.72 -12.48
N ALA A 183 -13.90 5.59 -12.25
CA ALA A 183 -12.52 5.32 -12.61
C ALA A 183 -11.93 4.20 -11.73
N ASP A 184 -10.94 3.50 -12.26
CA ASP A 184 -10.20 2.50 -11.48
C ASP A 184 -9.53 3.16 -10.26
N PRO A 185 -9.51 2.48 -9.12
CA PRO A 185 -8.82 2.99 -7.95
C PRO A 185 -7.32 3.10 -8.22
N ASP A 186 -6.75 4.26 -7.91
CA ASP A 186 -5.30 4.49 -7.94
C ASP A 186 -4.85 5.13 -6.63
N PRO A 187 -4.60 4.33 -5.58
CA PRO A 187 -4.12 4.81 -4.29
C PRO A 187 -2.60 4.98 -4.23
N THR A 188 -1.91 4.90 -5.37
CA THR A 188 -0.44 4.97 -5.45
C THR A 188 -0.01 6.37 -5.87
N TYR A 189 0.86 6.98 -5.08
CA TYR A 189 1.40 8.32 -5.27
C TYR A 189 2.90 8.26 -5.45
N THR A 190 3.43 9.14 -6.29
CA THR A 190 4.82 9.09 -6.72
C THR A 190 5.47 10.46 -6.57
N TRP A 191 6.69 10.48 -6.04
CA TRP A 191 7.51 11.68 -5.85
C TRP A 191 8.97 11.41 -6.15
N ALA A 192 9.69 12.45 -6.61
CA ALA A 192 11.15 12.40 -6.63
C ALA A 192 11.68 12.40 -5.18
N LEU A 193 12.65 11.54 -4.88
CA LEU A 193 13.34 11.58 -3.60
C LEU A 193 14.41 12.66 -3.59
N PRO A 194 14.45 13.52 -2.56
CA PRO A 194 15.57 14.45 -2.38
C PRO A 194 16.86 13.68 -2.13
N LYS A 195 17.95 14.02 -2.82
CA LYS A 195 19.26 13.36 -2.60
C LYS A 195 19.75 13.45 -1.16
N SER A 196 19.45 14.54 -0.45
CA SER A 196 19.73 14.69 0.98
C SER A 196 19.12 13.60 1.86
N SER A 197 18.07 12.93 1.41
CA SER A 197 17.34 11.94 2.20
C SER A 197 17.98 10.55 2.24
N TYR A 198 19.00 10.27 1.39
CA TYR A 198 19.67 8.95 1.29
C TYR A 198 21.18 9.04 1.05
N GLN A 199 21.84 10.12 1.48
CA GLN A 199 23.27 10.38 1.25
C GLN A 199 24.22 9.30 1.77
N ASP A 200 23.83 8.58 2.81
CA ASP A 200 24.58 7.45 3.40
C ASP A 200 24.13 6.08 2.86
N GLY A 201 23.36 6.07 1.75
CA GLY A 201 22.79 4.85 1.18
C GLY A 201 21.61 4.31 1.95
N LYS A 202 21.10 5.07 2.96
CA LYS A 202 19.95 4.70 3.78
C LYS A 202 18.83 5.71 3.62
N LEU A 203 17.62 5.21 3.50
CA LEU A 203 16.41 6.02 3.41
C LEU A 203 15.52 5.76 4.61
N LYS A 204 15.20 6.80 5.36
CA LYS A 204 14.21 6.75 6.43
C LYS A 204 12.94 7.47 5.97
N LEU A 205 11.83 6.74 5.90
CA LEU A 205 10.51 7.30 5.63
C LEU A 205 9.71 7.40 6.94
N THR A 206 9.01 8.52 7.11
CA THR A 206 8.17 8.76 8.29
C THR A 206 6.82 9.30 7.85
N TRP A 207 5.75 8.58 8.19
CA TRP A 207 4.38 9.01 7.99
C TRP A 207 3.74 9.40 9.30
N GLN A 208 2.98 10.51 9.30
CA GLN A 208 2.25 10.97 10.46
C GLN A 208 0.93 11.64 10.07
N THR A 209 -0.14 11.22 10.70
CA THR A 209 -1.45 11.86 10.58
C THR A 209 -1.59 13.01 11.57
N TYR A 210 -2.42 14.00 11.24
CA TYR A 210 -2.75 15.10 12.14
C TYR A 210 -3.81 14.74 13.18
N GLN A 211 -4.60 13.71 12.92
CA GLN A 211 -5.69 13.31 13.80
C GLN A 211 -5.15 12.43 14.93
N PRO A 212 -5.44 12.74 16.19
CA PRO A 212 -4.97 11.97 17.35
C PRO A 212 -5.43 10.49 17.32
N GLU A 213 -6.61 10.25 16.73
CA GLU A 213 -7.18 8.90 16.59
C GLU A 213 -6.81 8.27 15.23
N GLY A 214 -6.20 9.04 14.35
CA GLY A 214 -5.84 8.62 13.01
C GLY A 214 -4.63 7.70 12.97
N GLY A 215 -4.52 6.99 11.87
CA GLY A 215 -3.37 6.18 11.52
C GLY A 215 -3.23 6.11 10.01
N CYS A 216 -2.12 5.63 9.54
CA CYS A 216 -1.93 5.34 8.12
C CYS A 216 -1.72 3.86 7.89
N THR A 217 -2.06 3.40 6.70
CA THR A 217 -1.78 2.04 6.26
C THR A 217 -1.11 2.09 4.90
N ILE A 218 0.12 1.61 4.85
CA ILE A 218 0.96 1.55 3.64
C ILE A 218 0.98 0.11 3.15
N SER A 219 0.53 -0.11 1.92
CA SER A 219 0.45 -1.44 1.33
C SER A 219 1.69 -1.81 0.53
N GLU A 220 2.19 -0.88 -0.29
CA GLU A 220 3.34 -1.13 -1.15
C GLU A 220 4.24 0.09 -1.24
N ILE A 221 5.53 -0.16 -1.44
CA ILE A 221 6.56 0.87 -1.67
C ILE A 221 7.43 0.42 -2.83
N TRP A 222 7.68 1.33 -3.77
CA TRP A 222 8.72 1.22 -4.80
C TRP A 222 9.71 2.35 -4.61
N ILE A 223 10.97 2.03 -4.66
CA ILE A 223 12.08 2.95 -4.74
C ILE A 223 12.75 2.66 -6.09
N ARG A 224 12.49 3.49 -7.10
CA ARG A 224 12.97 3.26 -8.46
C ARG A 224 14.13 4.17 -8.79
N LYS A 225 15.24 3.58 -9.24
CA LYS A 225 16.37 4.33 -9.77
C LYS A 225 15.96 4.96 -11.11
N LYS A 226 16.20 6.27 -11.24
CA LYS A 226 16.00 6.98 -12.52
C LYS A 226 17.21 6.75 -13.43
N ASN A 227 16.93 6.47 -14.69
CA ASN A 227 17.95 6.35 -15.73
C ASN A 227 18.41 7.72 -16.23
#